data_8538bffc602bc1c1f037be0026d3eebf
#
_entry.id   8538bffc602bc1c1f037be0026d3eebf
#
_cell.length_a   1.000
_cell.length_b   1.000
_cell.length_c   1.000
_cell.angle_alpha   90.00
_cell.angle_beta   90.00
_cell.angle_gamma   90.00
#
_symmetry.space_group_name_H-M   'P 1'
#
loop_
_entity.id
_entity.type
_entity.pdbx_description
1 polymer ?
#
loop_
_entity_poly.entity_id
_entity_poly.type
_entity_poly.pdbx_seq_one_letter_code
_entity_poly.pdbx_strand_id
1 'polypeptide(L)'
;MKKRVNCFIPFADEQQVKATMAELNTYDYLVKSVYLLQKEGGTGSVEGCEVITIDTLNSSKTIKKIAQKADADYVLLYTKYDWLKFGVFAVDRFVRLAEDTRAGMLYADHYYGDEPGRAKAPVIDYQMGSLRDDFDFGSVLFFSAEAFKKAASMMKADYQFAGLYDLRLKLSQFAAIEHINEYLYSDIELDTRKSGEKMFDYVDPKNRGRQIEMEAAVTEHLKEIGGYLAPEFKHIEFGEDNFPVEATVVIPVRTRERTIAEAVDSALMQKASFPFNVIIIDNCSVDRTTEIIRERYGSNPQVIHLITGDISVGGCWNVAAHHPQAGKFCVQLDSDDVYKDENTLATMVSAFYEQNCAMVVGSYLLTDFDKNVIPPGLIDHREWTPDNGRNNALRINGLGAPRAFYTPVLRQVKLPCVSYGEDYALGLAMSRVYQIGRVYEPVYLCRRWDDNSDAALDIEKTNRNNIYKDRIRTWELKARIAMNAAR
;
A
#
# COMPACT_ATOMS: atom_id res chain seq x y z
N MET A 1 12.17 -35.12 24.53
CA MET A 1 11.39 -33.84 24.50
C MET A 1 10.06 -34.12 23.83
N LYS A 2 8.98 -33.41 24.18
CA LYS A 2 7.69 -33.52 23.47
C LYS A 2 7.84 -32.80 22.12
N LYS A 3 7.49 -33.51 21.02
CA LYS A 3 7.45 -32.88 19.68
C LYS A 3 6.30 -31.88 19.64
N ARG A 4 6.57 -30.67 19.18
CA ARG A 4 5.73 -29.48 19.45
C ARG A 4 5.27 -28.73 18.23
N VAL A 5 5.81 -29.02 17.03
CA VAL A 5 5.56 -28.25 15.82
C VAL A 5 4.96 -29.14 14.73
N ASN A 6 3.82 -28.73 14.18
CA ASN A 6 3.31 -29.25 12.92
C ASN A 6 3.78 -28.33 11.78
N CYS A 7 4.43 -28.90 10.77
CA CYS A 7 4.92 -28.18 9.60
C CYS A 7 4.00 -28.39 8.40
N PHE A 8 3.64 -27.34 7.71
CA PHE A 8 2.81 -27.36 6.50
C PHE A 8 3.60 -26.75 5.35
N ILE A 9 3.83 -27.53 4.29
CA ILE A 9 4.72 -27.22 3.17
C ILE A 9 3.94 -27.35 1.87
N PRO A 10 3.89 -26.34 0.99
CA PRO A 10 3.34 -26.50 -0.35
C PRO A 10 4.14 -27.51 -1.15
N PHE A 11 3.46 -28.37 -1.87
CA PHE A 11 4.07 -29.36 -2.74
C PHE A 11 4.23 -28.80 -4.16
N ALA A 12 5.46 -28.58 -4.61
CA ALA A 12 5.80 -28.29 -6.00
C ALA A 12 6.20 -29.58 -6.73
N ASP A 13 7.22 -30.24 -6.22
CA ASP A 13 7.73 -31.54 -6.69
C ASP A 13 8.44 -32.28 -5.53
N GLU A 14 8.82 -33.55 -5.81
CA GLU A 14 9.50 -34.36 -4.80
C GLU A 14 10.88 -33.83 -4.42
N GLN A 15 11.61 -33.20 -5.34
CA GLN A 15 12.94 -32.68 -5.07
C GLN A 15 12.89 -31.52 -4.08
N GLN A 16 11.96 -30.58 -4.30
CA GLN A 16 11.71 -29.46 -3.40
C GLN A 16 11.35 -29.95 -1.99
N VAL A 17 10.42 -30.91 -1.89
CA VAL A 17 10.01 -31.46 -0.59
C VAL A 17 11.15 -32.20 0.10
N LYS A 18 11.90 -33.05 -0.61
CA LYS A 18 13.05 -33.78 -0.05
C LYS A 18 14.12 -32.83 0.50
N ALA A 19 14.39 -31.72 -0.22
CA ALA A 19 15.34 -30.71 0.25
C ALA A 19 14.86 -30.03 1.55
N THR A 20 13.60 -29.58 1.58
CA THR A 20 12.99 -28.97 2.79
C THR A 20 12.89 -29.98 3.95
N MET A 21 12.58 -31.26 3.66
CA MET A 21 12.57 -32.31 4.67
C MET A 21 13.94 -32.60 5.27
N ALA A 22 15.00 -32.50 4.49
CA ALA A 22 16.36 -32.63 5.00
C ALA A 22 16.68 -31.56 6.06
N GLU A 23 16.24 -30.34 5.84
CA GLU A 23 16.33 -29.25 6.83
C GLU A 23 15.47 -29.52 8.06
N LEU A 24 14.20 -29.90 7.90
CA LEU A 24 13.26 -30.17 9.01
C LEU A 24 13.71 -31.38 9.85
N ASN A 25 14.36 -32.37 9.26
CA ASN A 25 14.87 -33.53 9.98
C ASN A 25 16.00 -33.16 10.98
N THR A 26 16.67 -32.04 10.80
CA THR A 26 17.61 -31.53 11.81
C THR A 26 16.92 -31.09 13.09
N TYR A 27 15.59 -30.89 13.03
CA TYR A 27 14.70 -30.51 14.14
C TYR A 27 13.71 -31.61 14.52
N ASP A 28 14.05 -32.90 14.27
CA ASP A 28 13.20 -34.06 14.54
C ASP A 28 12.73 -34.16 15.99
N TYR A 29 13.50 -33.59 16.92
CA TYR A 29 13.16 -33.47 18.34
C TYR A 29 12.06 -32.44 18.64
N LEU A 30 11.77 -31.50 17.73
CA LEU A 30 10.69 -30.49 17.83
C LEU A 30 9.56 -30.78 16.88
N VAL A 31 9.82 -31.24 15.66
CA VAL A 31 8.82 -31.46 14.63
C VAL A 31 8.02 -32.72 14.93
N LYS A 32 6.70 -32.58 15.03
CA LYS A 32 5.76 -33.66 15.28
C LYS A 32 5.31 -34.34 13.99
N SER A 33 4.87 -33.55 13.02
CA SER A 33 4.38 -34.04 11.74
C SER A 33 4.65 -33.01 10.63
N VAL A 34 4.86 -33.50 9.43
CA VAL A 34 5.00 -32.67 8.21
C VAL A 34 3.85 -32.99 7.27
N TYR A 35 3.12 -31.97 6.86
CA TYR A 35 1.98 -32.03 5.96
C TYR A 35 2.33 -31.38 4.63
N LEU A 36 2.09 -32.08 3.53
CA LEU A 36 2.26 -31.58 2.18
C LEU A 36 0.93 -31.01 1.68
N LEU A 37 0.91 -29.72 1.40
CA LEU A 37 -0.23 -29.02 0.83
C LEU A 37 -0.22 -29.19 -0.70
N GLN A 38 -0.98 -30.13 -1.22
CA GLN A 38 -1.00 -30.52 -2.62
C GLN A 38 -2.29 -30.09 -3.30
N LYS A 39 -2.18 -29.45 -4.46
CA LYS A 39 -3.37 -29.11 -5.27
C LYS A 39 -4.12 -30.35 -5.74
N GLU A 40 -5.45 -30.23 -5.91
CA GLU A 40 -6.29 -31.26 -6.47
C GLU A 40 -5.70 -31.85 -7.78
N GLY A 41 -5.74 -33.17 -7.91
CA GLY A 41 -5.15 -33.89 -9.05
C GLY A 41 -3.66 -34.15 -8.94
N GLY A 42 -2.97 -33.65 -7.94
CA GLY A 42 -1.57 -34.03 -7.65
C GLY A 42 -1.49 -35.44 -7.08
N THR A 43 -0.41 -36.18 -7.43
CA THR A 43 -0.18 -37.58 -7.02
C THR A 43 1.13 -37.76 -6.27
N GLY A 44 1.82 -36.67 -5.96
CA GLY A 44 3.11 -36.70 -5.27
C GLY A 44 2.96 -37.15 -3.81
N SER A 45 3.90 -37.96 -3.34
CA SER A 45 4.03 -38.34 -1.94
C SER A 45 5.50 -38.45 -1.58
N VAL A 46 5.84 -38.09 -0.36
CA VAL A 46 7.20 -38.24 0.18
C VAL A 46 7.12 -38.95 1.51
N GLU A 47 7.99 -39.94 1.71
CA GLU A 47 8.03 -40.73 2.94
C GLU A 47 8.18 -39.82 4.16
N GLY A 48 7.43 -40.09 5.21
CA GLY A 48 7.43 -39.30 6.45
C GLY A 48 6.50 -38.08 6.41
N CYS A 49 5.79 -37.83 5.30
CA CYS A 49 4.84 -36.72 5.16
C CYS A 49 3.41 -37.23 5.00
N GLU A 50 2.45 -36.49 5.55
CA GLU A 50 1.02 -36.65 5.25
C GLU A 50 0.60 -35.64 4.17
N VAL A 51 -0.25 -36.09 3.20
CA VAL A 51 -0.75 -35.20 2.15
C VAL A 51 -2.10 -34.60 2.55
N ILE A 52 -2.24 -33.28 2.39
CA ILE A 52 -3.51 -32.57 2.48
C ILE A 52 -3.82 -31.99 1.11
N THR A 53 -4.90 -32.44 0.49
CA THR A 53 -5.38 -31.89 -0.78
C THR A 53 -6.00 -30.52 -0.55
N ILE A 54 -5.52 -29.54 -1.30
CA ILE A 54 -5.96 -28.13 -1.23
C ILE A 54 -6.39 -27.63 -2.61
N ASP A 55 -7.20 -26.59 -2.63
CA ASP A 55 -7.50 -25.81 -3.85
C ASP A 55 -6.39 -24.78 -4.13
N THR A 56 -6.22 -23.79 -3.25
CA THR A 56 -5.09 -22.84 -3.29
C THR A 56 -4.51 -22.67 -1.88
N LEU A 57 -3.24 -22.29 -1.79
CA LEU A 57 -2.56 -22.09 -0.50
C LEU A 57 -3.28 -21.04 0.36
N ASN A 58 -3.78 -19.97 -0.28
CA ASN A 58 -4.34 -18.81 0.40
C ASN A 58 -5.87 -18.90 0.61
N SER A 59 -6.51 -20.02 0.31
CA SER A 59 -7.97 -20.15 0.48
C SER A 59 -8.39 -20.38 1.93
N SER A 60 -9.58 -19.90 2.28
CA SER A 60 -10.19 -20.19 3.58
C SER A 60 -10.35 -21.69 3.85
N LYS A 61 -10.62 -22.48 2.80
CA LYS A 61 -10.73 -23.96 2.90
C LYS A 61 -9.40 -24.58 3.30
N THR A 62 -8.30 -24.16 2.70
CA THR A 62 -6.95 -24.61 3.07
C THR A 62 -6.62 -24.26 4.51
N ILE A 63 -6.88 -23.03 4.94
CA ILE A 63 -6.65 -22.60 6.33
C ILE A 63 -7.45 -23.46 7.32
N LYS A 64 -8.73 -23.72 7.04
CA LYS A 64 -9.58 -24.59 7.88
C LYS A 64 -9.05 -26.04 7.93
N LYS A 65 -8.52 -26.60 6.82
CA LYS A 65 -7.88 -27.94 6.79
C LYS A 65 -6.60 -27.97 7.64
N ILE A 66 -5.77 -26.94 7.56
CA ILE A 66 -4.57 -26.79 8.40
C ILE A 66 -4.97 -26.74 9.88
N ALA A 67 -5.99 -25.95 10.24
CA ALA A 67 -6.49 -25.86 11.61
C ALA A 67 -6.97 -27.21 12.17
N GLN A 68 -7.59 -28.04 11.37
CA GLN A 68 -8.04 -29.40 11.75
C GLN A 68 -6.87 -30.35 12.03
N LYS A 69 -5.75 -30.19 11.32
CA LYS A 69 -4.54 -31.03 11.46
C LYS A 69 -3.55 -30.48 12.49
N ALA A 70 -3.72 -29.26 12.95
CA ALA A 70 -2.83 -28.60 13.91
C ALA A 70 -3.02 -29.16 15.34
N ASP A 71 -2.43 -30.31 15.61
CA ASP A 71 -2.56 -31.03 16.89
C ASP A 71 -1.30 -30.95 17.79
N ALA A 72 -0.33 -30.11 17.40
CA ALA A 72 0.85 -29.75 18.20
C ALA A 72 0.65 -28.37 18.90
N ASP A 73 1.67 -27.92 19.61
CA ASP A 73 1.63 -26.61 20.30
C ASP A 73 1.73 -25.45 19.30
N TYR A 74 2.45 -25.66 18.17
CA TYR A 74 2.73 -24.66 17.16
C TYR A 74 2.47 -25.19 15.74
N VAL A 75 2.22 -24.23 14.83
CA VAL A 75 2.09 -24.42 13.39
C VAL A 75 3.19 -23.63 12.71
N LEU A 76 4.01 -24.29 11.91
CA LEU A 76 4.92 -23.67 10.96
C LEU A 76 4.29 -23.79 9.57
N LEU A 77 3.95 -22.69 8.94
CA LEU A 77 3.44 -22.62 7.59
C LEU A 77 4.48 -21.99 6.67
N TYR A 78 4.95 -22.76 5.70
CA TYR A 78 5.76 -22.24 4.59
C TYR A 78 4.84 -21.84 3.45
N THR A 79 5.05 -20.65 2.87
CA THR A 79 4.11 -20.05 1.92
C THR A 79 4.58 -20.06 0.47
N LYS A 80 5.74 -20.63 0.18
CA LYS A 80 6.32 -20.72 -1.18
C LYS A 80 6.43 -22.14 -1.69
N TYR A 81 6.49 -22.28 -3.01
CA TYR A 81 6.62 -23.56 -3.72
C TYR A 81 8.08 -23.89 -4.07
N ASP A 82 9.03 -23.34 -3.33
CA ASP A 82 10.44 -23.59 -3.48
C ASP A 82 11.00 -24.27 -2.21
N TRP A 83 12.27 -24.67 -2.21
CA TRP A 83 12.86 -25.25 -1.02
C TRP A 83 13.22 -24.18 0.04
N LEU A 84 13.15 -24.59 1.29
CA LEU A 84 13.41 -23.76 2.47
C LEU A 84 14.69 -24.26 3.14
N LYS A 85 15.59 -23.34 3.51
CA LYS A 85 16.79 -23.61 4.28
C LYS A 85 16.77 -22.83 5.59
N PHE A 86 16.91 -23.51 6.70
CA PHE A 86 16.93 -22.88 8.00
C PHE A 86 18.34 -22.43 8.42
N GLY A 87 18.38 -21.34 9.17
CA GLY A 87 19.57 -20.97 9.95
C GLY A 87 19.77 -21.88 11.16
N VAL A 88 20.92 -21.74 11.80
CA VAL A 88 21.29 -22.56 12.98
C VAL A 88 20.27 -22.33 14.11
N PHE A 89 19.64 -23.40 14.60
CA PHE A 89 18.62 -23.36 15.65
C PHE A 89 17.42 -22.43 15.38
N ALA A 90 17.07 -22.22 14.11
CA ALA A 90 16.00 -21.28 13.75
C ALA A 90 14.62 -21.70 14.32
N VAL A 91 14.27 -22.99 14.24
CA VAL A 91 12.99 -23.48 14.78
C VAL A 91 12.97 -23.41 16.31
N ASP A 92 14.09 -23.67 16.97
CA ASP A 92 14.23 -23.47 18.42
C ASP A 92 13.99 -22.01 18.79
N ARG A 93 14.52 -21.09 18.00
CA ARG A 93 14.35 -19.65 18.20
C ARG A 93 12.89 -19.23 18.08
N PHE A 94 12.17 -19.72 17.08
CA PHE A 94 10.73 -19.49 16.95
C PHE A 94 9.96 -20.03 18.17
N VAL A 95 10.22 -21.26 18.56
CA VAL A 95 9.57 -21.90 19.73
C VAL A 95 9.84 -21.10 20.99
N ARG A 96 11.10 -20.74 21.23
CA ARG A 96 11.50 -19.98 22.44
C ARG A 96 10.81 -18.62 22.51
N LEU A 97 10.78 -17.87 21.42
CA LEU A 97 10.13 -16.57 21.41
C LEU A 97 8.61 -16.68 21.52
N ALA A 98 8.01 -17.71 20.92
CA ALA A 98 6.57 -17.97 21.11
C ALA A 98 6.21 -18.23 22.57
N GLU A 99 7.08 -18.95 23.32
CA GLU A 99 6.92 -19.15 24.75
C GLU A 99 7.08 -17.87 25.57
N ASP A 100 8.13 -17.11 25.28
CA ASP A 100 8.49 -15.91 26.04
C ASP A 100 7.48 -14.77 25.84
N THR A 101 7.02 -14.57 24.57
CA THR A 101 6.11 -13.46 24.20
C THR A 101 4.64 -13.84 24.27
N ARG A 102 4.31 -15.14 24.20
CA ARG A 102 2.95 -15.66 24.02
C ARG A 102 2.26 -15.08 22.77
N ALA A 103 3.04 -14.74 21.74
CA ALA A 103 2.53 -14.24 20.49
C ALA A 103 1.63 -15.28 19.80
N GLY A 104 0.59 -14.81 19.11
CA GLY A 104 -0.25 -15.65 18.28
C GLY A 104 0.42 -16.03 16.98
N MET A 105 1.28 -15.15 16.47
CA MET A 105 2.06 -15.34 15.24
C MET A 105 3.44 -14.69 15.40
N LEU A 106 4.46 -15.38 14.87
CA LEU A 106 5.82 -14.89 14.71
C LEU A 106 6.21 -14.97 13.22
N TYR A 107 7.04 -14.05 12.79
CA TYR A 107 7.70 -14.04 11.48
C TYR A 107 9.10 -13.42 11.61
N ALA A 108 9.98 -13.61 10.64
CA ALA A 108 11.37 -13.23 10.80
C ALA A 108 11.96 -12.63 9.53
N ASP A 109 13.06 -11.88 9.68
CA ASP A 109 13.93 -11.54 8.57
C ASP A 109 14.49 -12.82 7.93
N HIS A 110 14.81 -12.73 6.66
CA HIS A 110 15.30 -13.87 5.91
C HIS A 110 16.36 -13.46 4.87
N TYR A 111 16.87 -14.44 4.18
CA TYR A 111 17.73 -14.22 3.01
C TYR A 111 17.05 -14.71 1.75
N TYR A 112 17.36 -14.08 0.63
CA TYR A 112 17.08 -14.60 -0.70
C TYR A 112 18.30 -15.25 -1.31
N GLY A 113 18.10 -16.42 -1.93
CA GLY A 113 19.15 -17.15 -2.61
C GLY A 113 20.00 -18.03 -1.70
N ASP A 114 20.96 -18.72 -2.30
CA ASP A 114 21.89 -19.63 -1.63
C ASP A 114 23.29 -19.03 -1.46
N GLU A 115 24.07 -19.59 -0.57
CA GLU A 115 25.48 -19.21 -0.39
C GLU A 115 26.36 -19.71 -1.55
N PRO A 116 27.42 -18.95 -1.96
CA PRO A 116 27.75 -17.61 -1.54
C PRO A 116 27.00 -16.56 -2.36
N GLY A 117 26.42 -15.55 -1.74
CA GLY A 117 25.81 -14.42 -2.44
C GLY A 117 24.34 -14.17 -2.11
N ARG A 118 23.82 -14.83 -1.08
CA ARG A 118 22.46 -14.57 -0.59
C ARG A 118 22.25 -13.10 -0.20
N ALA A 119 21.12 -12.52 -0.60
CA ALA A 119 20.75 -11.15 -0.29
C ALA A 119 19.93 -11.10 1.01
N LYS A 120 20.16 -10.06 1.83
CA LYS A 120 19.33 -9.79 3.01
C LYS A 120 17.97 -9.30 2.61
N ALA A 121 16.93 -9.85 3.23
CA ALA A 121 15.54 -9.46 3.09
C ALA A 121 14.95 -9.14 4.48
N PRO A 122 15.26 -7.97 5.06
CA PRO A 122 14.66 -7.53 6.31
C PRO A 122 13.19 -7.19 6.05
N VAL A 123 12.32 -7.65 6.92
CA VAL A 123 10.88 -7.29 6.95
C VAL A 123 10.65 -6.18 7.99
N ILE A 124 9.40 -5.79 8.22
CA ILE A 124 9.07 -4.68 9.12
C ILE A 124 8.11 -5.12 10.23
N ASP A 125 8.12 -4.40 11.35
CA ASP A 125 7.22 -4.64 12.46
C ASP A 125 5.75 -4.45 12.07
N TYR A 126 4.91 -5.39 12.51
CA TYR A 126 3.47 -5.31 12.35
C TYR A 126 2.87 -4.24 13.24
N GLN A 127 1.99 -3.43 12.68
CA GLN A 127 1.24 -2.40 13.40
C GLN A 127 -0.26 -2.63 13.21
N MET A 128 -1.10 -2.05 14.06
CA MET A 128 -2.56 -2.09 13.89
C MET A 128 -3.00 -1.62 12.50
N GLY A 129 -2.26 -0.68 11.90
CA GLY A 129 -2.49 -0.15 10.55
C GLY A 129 -1.84 -0.95 9.43
N SER A 130 -1.17 -2.06 9.70
CA SER A 130 -0.58 -2.92 8.66
C SER A 130 -1.65 -3.73 7.92
N LEU A 131 -2.68 -3.04 7.42
CA LEU A 131 -3.84 -3.64 6.76
C LEU A 131 -3.63 -3.90 5.26
N ARG A 132 -2.55 -3.40 4.69
CA ARG A 132 -2.29 -3.63 3.25
C ARG A 132 -2.13 -5.13 2.97
N ASP A 133 -2.68 -5.57 1.86
CA ASP A 133 -2.68 -6.98 1.45
C ASP A 133 -1.30 -7.48 0.97
N ASP A 134 -0.40 -6.55 0.64
CA ASP A 134 0.99 -6.78 0.25
C ASP A 134 1.98 -6.67 1.42
N PHE A 135 1.51 -6.71 2.68
CA PHE A 135 2.41 -6.72 3.84
C PHE A 135 3.29 -7.97 3.83
N ASP A 136 4.60 -7.76 3.81
CA ASP A 136 5.58 -8.83 3.74
C ASP A 136 5.90 -9.39 5.13
N PHE A 137 5.54 -10.65 5.36
CA PHE A 137 5.89 -11.43 6.55
C PHE A 137 7.05 -12.38 6.31
N GLY A 138 7.66 -12.34 5.12
CA GLY A 138 8.52 -13.41 4.65
C GLY A 138 7.71 -14.66 4.30
N SER A 139 8.42 -15.78 4.10
CA SER A 139 7.82 -17.03 3.63
C SER A 139 7.55 -18.06 4.73
N VAL A 140 8.08 -17.87 5.94
CA VAL A 140 7.85 -18.73 7.11
C VAL A 140 6.98 -18.00 8.12
N LEU A 141 5.77 -18.52 8.34
CA LEU A 141 4.83 -18.03 9.33
C LEU A 141 4.74 -19.03 10.47
N PHE A 142 5.00 -18.60 11.69
CA PHE A 142 5.00 -19.46 12.86
C PHE A 142 3.90 -19.05 13.84
N PHE A 143 2.96 -19.94 14.10
CA PHE A 143 1.76 -19.63 14.88
C PHE A 143 1.70 -20.46 16.17
N SER A 144 1.13 -19.89 17.23
CA SER A 144 0.48 -20.67 18.28
C SER A 144 -0.68 -21.46 17.65
N ALA A 145 -0.72 -22.78 17.83
CA ALA A 145 -1.78 -23.60 17.26
C ALA A 145 -3.17 -23.24 17.84
N GLU A 146 -3.23 -22.82 19.08
CA GLU A 146 -4.45 -22.33 19.73
C GLU A 146 -4.95 -21.04 19.04
N ALA A 147 -4.05 -20.05 18.85
CA ALA A 147 -4.39 -18.80 18.18
C ALA A 147 -4.79 -19.01 16.72
N PHE A 148 -4.08 -19.90 16.00
CA PHE A 148 -4.40 -20.26 14.62
C PHE A 148 -5.82 -20.85 14.51
N LYS A 149 -6.14 -21.85 15.34
CA LYS A 149 -7.47 -22.49 15.37
C LYS A 149 -8.58 -21.51 15.72
N LYS A 150 -8.35 -20.67 16.74
CA LYS A 150 -9.30 -19.64 17.12
C LYS A 150 -9.56 -18.66 15.98
N ALA A 151 -8.51 -18.13 15.35
CA ALA A 151 -8.64 -17.22 14.22
C ALA A 151 -9.36 -17.91 13.03
N ALA A 152 -9.00 -19.17 12.70
CA ALA A 152 -9.66 -19.94 11.65
C ALA A 152 -11.16 -20.15 11.93
N SER A 153 -11.55 -20.35 13.20
CA SER A 153 -12.96 -20.49 13.59
C SER A 153 -13.76 -19.19 13.49
N MET A 154 -13.09 -18.02 13.50
CA MET A 154 -13.72 -16.71 13.31
C MET A 154 -13.95 -16.35 11.85
N MET A 155 -13.33 -17.08 10.90
CA MET A 155 -13.47 -16.83 9.46
C MET A 155 -14.86 -17.25 8.97
N LYS A 156 -15.69 -16.29 8.60
CA LYS A 156 -17.09 -16.50 8.18
C LYS A 156 -17.22 -16.75 6.68
N ALA A 157 -16.42 -16.08 5.87
CA ALA A 157 -16.46 -16.16 4.42
C ALA A 157 -15.54 -17.26 3.88
N ASP A 158 -15.89 -17.81 2.71
CA ASP A 158 -15.06 -18.75 1.97
C ASP A 158 -14.35 -18.03 0.82
N TYR A 159 -13.16 -17.47 1.13
CA TYR A 159 -12.30 -16.82 0.16
C TYR A 159 -11.40 -17.82 -0.57
N GLN A 160 -11.21 -17.61 -1.86
CA GLN A 160 -10.25 -18.35 -2.67
C GLN A 160 -8.83 -17.76 -2.55
N PHE A 161 -8.73 -16.44 -2.42
CA PHE A 161 -7.46 -15.70 -2.42
C PHE A 161 -7.15 -15.02 -1.09
N ALA A 162 -8.16 -14.62 -0.32
CA ALA A 162 -8.01 -13.81 0.87
C ALA A 162 -8.04 -14.60 2.19
N GLY A 163 -8.03 -15.95 2.19
CA GLY A 163 -8.15 -16.73 3.41
C GLY A 163 -6.98 -16.54 4.38
N LEU A 164 -5.73 -16.54 3.89
CA LEU A 164 -4.57 -16.25 4.76
C LEU A 164 -4.56 -14.79 5.25
N TYR A 165 -5.00 -13.86 4.42
CA TYR A 165 -5.17 -12.47 4.79
C TYR A 165 -6.23 -12.30 5.88
N ASP A 166 -7.41 -12.91 5.72
CA ASP A 166 -8.48 -12.90 6.72
C ASP A 166 -8.03 -13.54 8.04
N LEU A 167 -7.33 -14.70 7.98
CA LEU A 167 -6.77 -15.35 9.16
C LEU A 167 -5.92 -14.40 10.00
N ARG A 168 -4.97 -13.68 9.39
CA ARG A 168 -4.11 -12.74 10.13
C ARG A 168 -4.88 -11.57 10.72
N LEU A 169 -5.90 -11.07 9.99
CA LEU A 169 -6.76 -10.00 10.49
C LEU A 169 -7.60 -10.45 11.69
N LYS A 170 -8.15 -11.67 11.64
CA LYS A 170 -8.85 -12.27 12.80
C LYS A 170 -7.91 -12.47 13.99
N LEU A 171 -6.72 -13.02 13.75
CA LEU A 171 -5.71 -13.26 14.78
C LEU A 171 -5.28 -11.97 15.46
N SER A 172 -5.06 -10.88 14.71
CA SER A 172 -4.62 -9.59 15.24
C SER A 172 -5.61 -8.92 16.22
N GLN A 173 -6.87 -9.40 16.26
CA GLN A 173 -7.87 -8.87 17.17
C GLN A 173 -7.70 -9.34 18.62
N PHE A 174 -6.99 -10.42 18.84
CA PHE A 174 -6.89 -11.02 20.20
C PHE A 174 -5.49 -11.52 20.58
N ALA A 175 -4.53 -11.54 19.63
CA ALA A 175 -3.18 -12.01 19.88
C ALA A 175 -2.15 -11.10 19.18
N ALA A 176 -0.95 -11.01 19.74
CA ALA A 176 0.15 -10.28 19.14
C ALA A 176 0.69 -10.98 17.88
N ILE A 177 1.12 -10.18 16.92
CA ILE A 177 1.90 -10.58 15.75
C ILE A 177 3.27 -9.95 15.94
N GLU A 178 4.31 -10.75 16.14
CA GLU A 178 5.64 -10.28 16.53
C GLU A 178 6.66 -10.56 15.43
N HIS A 179 7.48 -9.58 15.14
CA HIS A 179 8.59 -9.66 14.21
C HIS A 179 9.88 -10.03 14.96
N ILE A 180 10.57 -11.04 14.45
CA ILE A 180 11.90 -11.40 14.88
C ILE A 180 12.90 -10.78 13.90
N ASN A 181 13.56 -9.70 14.28
CA ASN A 181 14.55 -9.01 13.44
C ASN A 181 15.89 -9.78 13.38
N GLU A 182 15.79 -11.09 13.16
CA GLU A 182 16.91 -12.03 13.01
C GLU A 182 16.71 -12.81 11.70
N TYR A 183 17.80 -13.03 10.95
CA TYR A 183 17.78 -13.77 9.69
C TYR A 183 17.74 -15.27 9.96
N LEU A 184 16.54 -15.83 10.11
CA LEU A 184 16.36 -17.21 10.57
C LEU A 184 16.32 -18.26 9.47
N TYR A 185 16.11 -17.85 8.21
CA TYR A 185 16.01 -18.79 7.09
C TYR A 185 16.39 -18.13 5.76
N SER A 186 16.54 -18.96 4.73
CA SER A 186 16.67 -18.54 3.33
C SER A 186 15.60 -19.18 2.49
N ASP A 187 15.06 -18.44 1.53
CA ASP A 187 14.28 -18.95 0.43
C ASP A 187 14.92 -18.56 -0.92
N ILE A 188 14.52 -19.20 -2.01
CA ILE A 188 15.16 -19.00 -3.31
C ILE A 188 14.37 -18.06 -4.21
N GLU A 189 13.07 -18.06 -4.12
CA GLU A 189 12.23 -17.27 -5.00
C GLU A 189 12.38 -15.78 -4.73
N LEU A 190 12.99 -15.07 -5.67
CA LEU A 190 13.18 -13.63 -5.63
C LEU A 190 12.32 -12.98 -6.71
N ASP A 191 11.41 -12.07 -6.31
CA ASP A 191 10.79 -11.16 -7.24
C ASP A 191 11.77 -10.03 -7.62
N THR A 192 12.42 -10.17 -8.77
CA THR A 192 13.45 -9.25 -9.27
C THR A 192 12.90 -7.99 -9.93
N ARG A 193 11.57 -7.84 -10.05
CA ARG A 193 10.96 -6.61 -10.60
C ARG A 193 11.34 -5.39 -9.76
N LYS A 194 11.49 -4.23 -10.41
CA LYS A 194 11.73 -2.95 -9.72
C LYS A 194 10.54 -2.57 -8.84
N SER A 195 10.76 -1.82 -7.76
CA SER A 195 9.70 -1.35 -6.86
C SER A 195 8.60 -0.59 -7.59
N GLY A 196 8.96 0.22 -8.58
CA GLY A 196 8.02 0.96 -9.41
C GLY A 196 7.10 0.10 -10.29
N GLU A 197 7.47 -1.16 -10.57
CA GLU A 197 6.63 -2.12 -11.29
C GLU A 197 5.67 -2.84 -10.33
N LYS A 198 6.16 -3.22 -9.15
CA LYS A 198 5.38 -3.91 -8.11
C LYS A 198 4.24 -3.05 -7.56
N MET A 199 4.45 -1.73 -7.50
CA MET A 199 3.48 -0.80 -6.91
C MET A 199 2.13 -0.75 -7.65
N PHE A 200 2.05 -1.26 -8.88
CA PHE A 200 0.81 -1.30 -9.66
C PHE A 200 0.07 -2.63 -9.60
N ASP A 201 0.58 -3.64 -8.89
CA ASP A 201 -0.05 -4.97 -8.80
C ASP A 201 -1.49 -4.91 -8.25
N TYR A 202 -1.78 -3.95 -7.36
CA TYR A 202 -3.09 -3.80 -6.73
C TYR A 202 -4.17 -3.23 -7.68
N VAL A 203 -3.78 -2.59 -8.78
CA VAL A 203 -4.72 -2.04 -9.80
C VAL A 203 -4.72 -2.84 -11.09
N ASP A 204 -3.89 -3.88 -11.22
CA ASP A 204 -3.84 -4.72 -12.41
C ASP A 204 -5.17 -5.50 -12.56
N PRO A 205 -5.90 -5.34 -13.69
CA PRO A 205 -7.18 -6.00 -13.91
C PRO A 205 -7.15 -7.52 -13.77
N LYS A 206 -6.01 -8.17 -14.04
CA LYS A 206 -5.84 -9.63 -13.86
C LYS A 206 -5.99 -10.07 -12.39
N ASN A 207 -5.74 -9.15 -11.45
CA ASN A 207 -5.84 -9.41 -10.02
C ASN A 207 -7.22 -9.02 -9.42
N ARG A 208 -8.20 -8.63 -10.26
CA ARG A 208 -9.48 -8.07 -9.78
C ARG A 208 -10.24 -8.99 -8.81
N GLY A 209 -10.30 -10.28 -9.09
CA GLY A 209 -10.96 -11.26 -8.19
C GLY A 209 -10.32 -11.27 -6.79
N ARG A 210 -8.99 -11.29 -6.73
CA ARG A 210 -8.23 -11.19 -5.48
C ARG A 210 -8.51 -9.87 -4.75
N GLN A 211 -8.53 -8.75 -5.46
CA GLN A 211 -8.76 -7.44 -4.88
C GLN A 211 -10.15 -7.34 -4.22
N ILE A 212 -11.18 -7.89 -4.84
CA ILE A 212 -12.55 -7.92 -4.29
C ILE A 212 -12.60 -8.69 -2.97
N GLU A 213 -11.96 -9.86 -2.90
CA GLU A 213 -11.94 -10.65 -1.67
C GLU A 213 -11.14 -9.97 -0.55
N MET A 214 -9.98 -9.37 -0.89
CA MET A 214 -9.17 -8.60 0.08
C MET A 214 -9.93 -7.41 0.64
N GLU A 215 -10.68 -6.69 -0.21
CA GLU A 215 -11.55 -5.59 0.21
C GLU A 215 -12.65 -6.08 1.15
N ALA A 216 -13.30 -7.20 0.82
CA ALA A 216 -14.34 -7.77 1.67
C ALA A 216 -13.79 -8.17 3.05
N ALA A 217 -12.63 -8.83 3.10
CA ALA A 217 -11.99 -9.28 4.33
C ALA A 217 -11.59 -8.10 5.23
N VAL A 218 -10.95 -7.05 4.68
CA VAL A 218 -10.59 -5.87 5.47
C VAL A 218 -11.81 -5.09 5.92
N THR A 219 -12.85 -5.02 5.11
CA THR A 219 -14.10 -4.33 5.47
C THR A 219 -14.78 -5.01 6.66
N GLU A 220 -14.82 -6.35 6.68
CA GLU A 220 -15.34 -7.09 7.83
C GLU A 220 -14.49 -6.85 9.08
N HIS A 221 -13.16 -6.93 8.94
CA HIS A 221 -12.25 -6.63 10.04
C HIS A 221 -12.48 -5.23 10.62
N LEU A 222 -12.62 -4.21 9.76
CA LEU A 222 -12.89 -2.83 10.22
C LEU A 222 -14.21 -2.72 10.99
N LYS A 223 -15.25 -3.45 10.60
CA LYS A 223 -16.51 -3.53 11.35
C LYS A 223 -16.31 -4.16 12.73
N GLU A 224 -15.54 -5.23 12.79
CA GLU A 224 -15.27 -5.96 14.04
C GLU A 224 -14.44 -5.15 15.04
N ILE A 225 -13.48 -4.34 14.57
CA ILE A 225 -12.64 -3.51 15.45
C ILE A 225 -13.20 -2.10 15.67
N GLY A 226 -14.38 -1.77 15.11
CA GLY A 226 -15.01 -0.45 15.26
C GLY A 226 -14.40 0.66 14.39
N GLY A 227 -13.56 0.30 13.39
CA GLY A 227 -12.91 1.25 12.48
C GLY A 227 -13.63 1.49 11.16
N TYR A 228 -14.76 0.81 10.93
CA TYR A 228 -15.56 0.95 9.72
C TYR A 228 -16.31 2.29 9.68
N LEU A 229 -16.34 2.91 8.51
CA LEU A 229 -17.12 4.11 8.26
C LEU A 229 -18.20 3.81 7.21
N ALA A 230 -19.46 4.00 7.57
CA ALA A 230 -20.59 3.94 6.64
C ALA A 230 -20.51 5.06 5.59
N PRO A 231 -21.09 4.93 4.40
CA PRO A 231 -21.03 5.94 3.32
C PRO A 231 -21.89 7.19 3.62
N GLU A 232 -21.66 7.77 4.78
CA GLU A 232 -22.31 8.99 5.26
C GLU A 232 -21.26 10.11 5.26
N PHE A 233 -21.51 11.17 4.49
CA PHE A 233 -20.54 12.25 4.29
C PHE A 233 -21.15 13.58 4.69
N LYS A 234 -20.29 14.46 5.21
CA LYS A 234 -20.67 15.84 5.46
C LYS A 234 -20.84 16.56 4.14
N HIS A 235 -22.01 17.17 3.95
CA HIS A 235 -22.29 18.03 2.81
C HIS A 235 -21.42 19.29 2.85
N ILE A 236 -20.93 19.71 1.69
CA ILE A 236 -20.15 20.93 1.52
C ILE A 236 -21.02 21.95 0.79
N GLU A 237 -21.22 23.09 1.42
CA GLU A 237 -21.79 24.27 0.75
C GLU A 237 -20.62 25.06 0.14
N PHE A 238 -20.49 24.99 -1.19
CA PHE A 238 -19.53 25.80 -1.92
C PHE A 238 -20.05 27.23 -2.03
N GLY A 239 -19.91 28.02 -0.95
CA GLY A 239 -20.37 29.37 -0.90
C GLY A 239 -19.59 30.32 -1.80
N GLU A 240 -20.01 31.60 -1.85
CA GLU A 240 -19.23 32.69 -2.44
C GLU A 240 -18.06 33.04 -1.50
N ASP A 241 -17.06 32.15 -1.45
CA ASP A 241 -15.83 32.43 -0.72
C ASP A 241 -15.05 33.50 -1.50
N ASN A 242 -14.43 34.44 -0.79
CA ASN A 242 -13.60 35.51 -1.39
C ASN A 242 -12.23 34.97 -1.85
N PHE A 243 -12.24 34.02 -2.78
CA PHE A 243 -11.02 33.55 -3.42
C PHE A 243 -10.70 34.41 -4.65
N PRO A 244 -9.41 34.77 -4.90
CA PRO A 244 -9.03 35.57 -6.06
C PRO A 244 -9.28 34.88 -7.39
N VAL A 245 -9.24 33.53 -7.39
CA VAL A 245 -9.52 32.69 -8.56
C VAL A 245 -10.27 31.42 -8.13
N GLU A 246 -10.92 30.76 -9.08
CA GLU A 246 -11.65 29.52 -8.81
C GLU A 246 -10.69 28.36 -8.55
N ALA A 247 -9.61 28.24 -9.31
CA ALA A 247 -8.66 27.17 -9.16
C ALA A 247 -7.20 27.66 -9.16
N THR A 248 -6.37 26.94 -8.42
CA THR A 248 -4.91 27.07 -8.46
C THR A 248 -4.30 25.73 -8.85
N VAL A 249 -3.49 25.70 -9.90
CA VAL A 249 -2.62 24.57 -10.17
C VAL A 249 -1.39 24.70 -9.27
N VAL A 250 -1.13 23.68 -8.45
CA VAL A 250 -0.01 23.67 -7.50
C VAL A 250 1.08 22.75 -8.04
N ILE A 251 2.27 23.28 -8.24
CA ILE A 251 3.45 22.57 -8.76
C ILE A 251 4.58 22.64 -7.73
N PRO A 252 4.71 21.65 -6.83
CA PRO A 252 5.93 21.51 -6.04
C PRO A 252 7.06 21.05 -6.96
N VAL A 253 8.22 21.73 -6.87
CA VAL A 253 9.37 21.37 -7.72
C VAL A 253 10.67 21.39 -6.92
N ARG A 254 11.54 20.43 -7.21
CA ARG A 254 12.92 20.39 -6.74
C ARG A 254 13.80 19.74 -7.78
N THR A 255 14.72 20.52 -8.38
CA THR A 255 15.72 20.01 -9.32
C THR A 255 15.08 19.22 -10.47
N ARG A 256 14.39 19.94 -11.38
CA ARG A 256 13.62 19.40 -12.52
C ARG A 256 13.80 20.24 -13.79
N GLU A 257 15.03 20.68 -14.08
CA GLU A 257 15.33 21.56 -15.25
C GLU A 257 14.85 20.97 -16.59
N ARG A 258 14.80 19.61 -16.71
CA ARG A 258 14.36 18.93 -17.94
C ARG A 258 12.86 18.94 -18.17
N THR A 259 12.05 19.05 -17.13
CA THR A 259 10.61 18.77 -17.19
C THR A 259 9.73 19.94 -16.76
N ILE A 260 10.21 20.80 -15.89
CA ILE A 260 9.41 21.90 -15.31
C ILE A 260 8.73 22.78 -16.35
N ALA A 261 9.39 23.07 -17.46
CA ALA A 261 8.83 23.90 -18.49
C ALA A 261 7.60 23.26 -19.14
N GLU A 262 7.66 21.97 -19.47
CA GLU A 262 6.51 21.25 -20.03
C GLU A 262 5.35 21.15 -19.04
N ALA A 263 5.64 20.93 -17.76
CA ALA A 263 4.61 20.89 -16.73
C ALA A 263 3.87 22.24 -16.65
N VAL A 264 4.60 23.36 -16.54
CA VAL A 264 4.00 24.70 -16.48
C VAL A 264 3.24 25.03 -17.75
N ASP A 265 3.80 24.74 -18.93
CA ASP A 265 3.13 24.95 -20.23
C ASP A 265 1.81 24.17 -20.29
N SER A 266 1.76 22.91 -19.80
CA SER A 266 0.53 22.10 -19.77
C SER A 266 -0.53 22.68 -18.85
N ALA A 267 -0.11 23.35 -17.75
CA ALA A 267 -1.02 24.05 -16.85
C ALA A 267 -1.58 25.33 -17.48
N LEU A 268 -0.72 26.11 -18.17
CA LEU A 268 -1.12 27.37 -18.80
C LEU A 268 -1.99 27.17 -20.04
N MET A 269 -1.93 25.99 -20.70
CA MET A 269 -2.77 25.64 -21.84
C MET A 269 -4.21 25.27 -21.45
N GLN A 270 -4.53 25.19 -20.17
CA GLN A 270 -5.87 24.78 -19.73
C GLN A 270 -6.94 25.79 -20.16
N LYS A 271 -8.05 25.28 -20.66
CA LYS A 271 -9.24 26.06 -21.03
C LYS A 271 -10.34 25.89 -19.99
N ALA A 272 -10.57 26.92 -19.21
CA ALA A 272 -11.60 26.95 -18.18
C ALA A 272 -12.51 28.15 -18.37
N SER A 273 -13.80 28.02 -18.04
CA SER A 273 -14.76 29.14 -18.03
C SER A 273 -14.62 30.02 -16.77
N PHE A 274 -13.66 29.72 -15.92
CA PHE A 274 -13.39 30.43 -14.67
C PHE A 274 -11.92 30.88 -14.61
N PRO A 275 -11.58 31.90 -13.78
CA PRO A 275 -10.20 32.33 -13.59
C PRO A 275 -9.42 31.29 -12.80
N PHE A 276 -8.15 31.06 -13.19
CA PHE A 276 -7.19 30.23 -12.47
C PHE A 276 -5.79 30.79 -12.52
N ASN A 277 -4.93 30.32 -11.64
CA ASN A 277 -3.50 30.63 -11.62
C ASN A 277 -2.66 29.38 -11.36
N VAL A 278 -1.34 29.53 -11.47
CA VAL A 278 -0.36 28.47 -11.22
C VAL A 278 0.57 28.95 -10.11
N ILE A 279 0.64 28.19 -9.01
CA ILE A 279 1.58 28.43 -7.92
C ILE A 279 2.67 27.37 -7.97
N ILE A 280 3.89 27.80 -8.26
CA ILE A 280 5.08 26.95 -8.30
C ILE A 280 5.83 27.13 -6.98
N ILE A 281 6.04 26.05 -6.25
CA ILE A 281 6.85 26.06 -5.02
C ILE A 281 8.19 25.41 -5.32
N ASP A 282 9.20 26.24 -5.55
CA ASP A 282 10.58 25.81 -5.77
C ASP A 282 11.24 25.48 -4.43
N ASN A 283 11.29 24.18 -4.13
CA ASN A 283 11.78 23.64 -2.88
C ASN A 283 13.31 23.46 -2.92
N CYS A 284 14.05 24.57 -2.94
CA CYS A 284 15.52 24.54 -2.89
C CYS A 284 16.16 23.82 -4.10
N SER A 285 15.73 24.11 -5.32
CA SER A 285 16.36 23.57 -6.53
C SER A 285 17.82 24.00 -6.67
N VAL A 286 18.68 23.08 -7.15
CA VAL A 286 20.13 23.30 -7.26
C VAL A 286 20.64 23.23 -8.71
N ASP A 287 19.75 22.94 -9.66
CA ASP A 287 19.99 23.00 -11.11
C ASP A 287 19.41 24.28 -11.71
N ARG A 288 19.20 24.31 -13.02
CA ARG A 288 18.64 25.48 -13.71
C ARG A 288 17.11 25.63 -13.57
N THR A 289 16.45 24.83 -12.77
CA THR A 289 14.97 24.87 -12.57
C THR A 289 14.50 26.30 -12.24
N THR A 290 15.10 26.94 -11.24
CA THR A 290 14.75 28.30 -10.81
C THR A 290 14.93 29.33 -11.93
N GLU A 291 16.03 29.24 -12.69
CA GLU A 291 16.33 30.13 -13.82
C GLU A 291 15.30 29.97 -14.92
N ILE A 292 14.99 28.73 -15.33
CA ILE A 292 14.01 28.42 -16.37
C ILE A 292 12.64 29.01 -16.01
N ILE A 293 12.19 28.84 -14.76
CA ILE A 293 10.90 29.39 -14.32
C ILE A 293 10.90 30.92 -14.42
N ARG A 294 11.97 31.58 -13.98
CA ARG A 294 12.08 33.05 -14.05
C ARG A 294 12.14 33.58 -15.48
N GLU A 295 12.96 32.96 -16.33
CA GLU A 295 13.17 33.39 -17.71
C GLU A 295 11.89 33.22 -18.55
N ARG A 296 11.20 32.09 -18.41
CA ARG A 296 10.03 31.77 -19.24
C ARG A 296 8.72 32.34 -18.72
N TYR A 297 8.54 32.40 -17.40
CA TYR A 297 7.24 32.70 -16.80
C TYR A 297 7.26 33.88 -15.85
N GLY A 298 8.40 34.48 -15.55
CA GLY A 298 8.51 35.56 -14.55
C GLY A 298 7.71 36.84 -14.88
N SER A 299 7.35 37.06 -16.15
CA SER A 299 6.47 38.17 -16.56
C SER A 299 4.99 37.75 -16.73
N ASN A 300 4.65 36.49 -16.58
CA ASN A 300 3.29 36.01 -16.71
C ASN A 300 2.53 36.23 -15.38
N PRO A 301 1.48 37.11 -15.37
CA PRO A 301 0.76 37.43 -14.13
C PRO A 301 -0.06 36.25 -13.60
N GLN A 302 -0.25 35.19 -14.37
CA GLN A 302 -0.96 33.98 -13.97
C GLN A 302 -0.04 33.01 -13.19
N VAL A 303 1.29 33.22 -13.24
CA VAL A 303 2.27 32.35 -12.58
C VAL A 303 2.83 33.03 -11.33
N ILE A 304 2.77 32.34 -10.23
CA ILE A 304 3.34 32.76 -8.94
C ILE A 304 4.45 31.78 -8.60
N HIS A 305 5.68 32.29 -8.59
CA HIS A 305 6.87 31.49 -8.28
C HIS A 305 7.38 31.83 -6.88
N LEU A 306 7.33 30.87 -5.98
CA LEU A 306 7.82 30.97 -4.61
C LEU A 306 9.03 30.08 -4.42
N ILE A 307 10.12 30.63 -3.91
CA ILE A 307 11.34 29.89 -3.58
C ILE A 307 11.39 29.70 -2.07
N THR A 308 11.54 28.45 -1.65
CA THR A 308 11.58 28.09 -0.22
C THR A 308 12.91 27.43 0.14
N GLY A 309 13.18 27.27 1.43
CA GLY A 309 14.16 26.29 1.90
C GLY A 309 13.61 24.88 1.77
N ASP A 310 14.35 23.88 2.24
CA ASP A 310 13.89 22.48 2.23
C ASP A 310 12.75 22.27 3.25
N ILE A 311 11.52 22.29 2.74
CA ILE A 311 10.30 22.19 3.56
C ILE A 311 9.48 20.92 3.24
N SER A 312 10.03 19.99 2.48
CA SER A 312 9.35 18.78 2.01
C SER A 312 8.19 19.06 1.03
N VAL A 313 7.65 18.01 0.39
CA VAL A 313 6.51 18.12 -0.54
C VAL A 313 5.24 18.58 0.20
N GLY A 314 4.94 17.97 1.36
CA GLY A 314 3.79 18.39 2.17
C GLY A 314 3.89 19.83 2.66
N GLY A 315 5.11 20.32 2.97
CA GLY A 315 5.37 21.72 3.28
C GLY A 315 5.07 22.64 2.09
N CYS A 316 5.49 22.27 0.89
CA CYS A 316 5.19 23.01 -0.35
C CYS A 316 3.68 23.17 -0.56
N TRP A 317 2.92 22.09 -0.41
CA TRP A 317 1.46 22.11 -0.50
C TRP A 317 0.82 23.04 0.53
N ASN A 318 1.29 23.01 1.79
CA ASN A 318 0.78 23.90 2.83
C ASN A 318 1.07 25.38 2.51
N VAL A 319 2.27 25.69 1.99
CA VAL A 319 2.62 27.05 1.56
C VAL A 319 1.71 27.50 0.42
N ALA A 320 1.53 26.68 -0.61
CA ALA A 320 0.65 27.00 -1.74
C ALA A 320 -0.80 27.21 -1.31
N ALA A 321 -1.36 26.28 -0.52
CA ALA A 321 -2.74 26.35 -0.07
C ALA A 321 -3.05 27.58 0.82
N HIS A 322 -2.06 28.07 1.60
CA HIS A 322 -2.22 29.25 2.46
C HIS A 322 -1.81 30.55 1.78
N HIS A 323 -1.31 30.51 0.54
CA HIS A 323 -0.95 31.73 -0.18
C HIS A 323 -2.20 32.61 -0.42
N PRO A 324 -2.08 33.96 -0.32
CA PRO A 324 -3.23 34.86 -0.54
C PRO A 324 -3.87 34.76 -1.93
N GLN A 325 -3.09 34.35 -2.94
CA GLN A 325 -3.56 34.14 -4.31
C GLN A 325 -4.05 32.70 -4.58
N ALA A 326 -4.09 31.82 -3.57
CA ALA A 326 -4.64 30.48 -3.77
C ALA A 326 -6.13 30.52 -4.08
N GLY A 327 -6.54 29.71 -5.06
CA GLY A 327 -7.92 29.58 -5.49
C GLY A 327 -8.79 28.73 -4.55
N LYS A 328 -10.08 28.71 -4.85
CA LYS A 328 -11.09 27.91 -4.14
C LYS A 328 -10.74 26.42 -4.17
N PHE A 329 -10.17 25.96 -5.26
CA PHE A 329 -9.69 24.59 -5.43
C PHE A 329 -8.18 24.59 -5.74
N CYS A 330 -7.41 23.74 -5.07
CA CYS A 330 -6.00 23.48 -5.37
C CYS A 330 -5.90 22.17 -6.15
N VAL A 331 -5.32 22.20 -7.35
CA VAL A 331 -5.21 21.05 -8.26
C VAL A 331 -3.76 20.69 -8.46
N GLN A 332 -3.42 19.40 -8.31
CA GLN A 332 -2.05 18.89 -8.42
C GLN A 332 -1.57 18.89 -9.88
N LEU A 333 -0.30 19.27 -10.03
CA LEU A 333 0.53 18.90 -11.16
C LEU A 333 1.96 18.64 -10.65
N ASP A 334 2.46 17.44 -10.84
CA ASP A 334 3.83 17.12 -10.49
C ASP A 334 4.79 17.71 -11.54
N SER A 335 5.95 18.15 -11.09
CA SER A 335 6.88 18.93 -11.92
C SER A 335 7.56 18.12 -13.06
N ASP A 336 7.35 16.82 -13.09
CA ASP A 336 7.83 15.90 -14.13
C ASP A 336 6.71 15.26 -14.95
N ASP A 337 5.45 15.63 -14.69
CA ASP A 337 4.26 15.15 -15.39
C ASP A 337 3.59 16.25 -16.23
N VAL A 338 2.52 15.92 -16.93
CA VAL A 338 1.73 16.89 -17.71
C VAL A 338 0.23 16.55 -17.64
N TYR A 339 -0.63 17.56 -17.72
CA TYR A 339 -2.05 17.34 -17.96
C TYR A 339 -2.26 16.71 -19.33
N LYS A 340 -3.24 15.81 -19.44
CA LYS A 340 -3.48 15.05 -20.66
C LYS A 340 -3.93 15.95 -21.82
N ASP A 341 -4.80 16.90 -21.53
CA ASP A 341 -5.34 17.83 -22.53
C ASP A 341 -5.77 19.15 -21.90
N GLU A 342 -6.32 20.04 -22.72
CA GLU A 342 -6.72 21.41 -22.33
C GLU A 342 -7.94 21.47 -21.39
N ASN A 343 -8.64 20.36 -21.11
CA ASN A 343 -9.87 20.31 -20.32
C ASN A 343 -9.67 19.72 -18.92
N THR A 344 -8.47 19.23 -18.60
CA THR A 344 -8.18 18.57 -17.33
C THR A 344 -8.62 19.40 -16.12
N LEU A 345 -8.23 20.68 -16.07
CA LEU A 345 -8.55 21.56 -14.96
C LEU A 345 -10.06 21.76 -14.79
N ALA A 346 -10.78 22.01 -15.90
CA ALA A 346 -12.23 22.15 -15.89
C ALA A 346 -12.93 20.88 -15.41
N THR A 347 -12.48 19.72 -15.87
CA THR A 347 -13.01 18.41 -15.47
C THR A 347 -12.80 18.16 -13.97
N MET A 348 -11.62 18.42 -13.44
CA MET A 348 -11.33 18.24 -12.03
C MET A 348 -12.16 19.17 -11.13
N VAL A 349 -12.35 20.44 -11.54
CA VAL A 349 -13.16 21.40 -10.79
C VAL A 349 -14.65 21.07 -10.85
N SER A 350 -15.18 20.68 -12.01
CA SER A 350 -16.60 20.28 -12.15
C SER A 350 -16.96 19.12 -11.22
N ALA A 351 -16.04 18.17 -11.05
CA ALA A 351 -16.26 17.01 -10.18
C ALA A 351 -16.53 17.39 -8.70
N PHE A 352 -16.01 18.51 -8.19
CA PHE A 352 -16.33 18.98 -6.84
C PHE A 352 -17.81 19.33 -6.70
N TYR A 353 -18.34 20.06 -7.66
CA TYR A 353 -19.75 20.49 -7.65
C TYR A 353 -20.71 19.33 -7.92
N GLU A 354 -20.39 18.49 -8.89
CA GLU A 354 -21.22 17.35 -9.30
C GLU A 354 -21.32 16.28 -8.20
N GLN A 355 -20.21 16.02 -7.50
CA GLN A 355 -20.11 14.92 -6.52
C GLN A 355 -20.17 15.40 -5.07
N ASN A 356 -20.21 16.70 -4.80
CA ASN A 356 -20.18 17.31 -3.47
C ASN A 356 -19.08 16.72 -2.56
N CYS A 357 -17.83 16.89 -2.93
CA CYS A 357 -16.68 16.28 -2.30
C CYS A 357 -15.60 17.30 -1.88
N ALA A 358 -14.77 16.98 -0.90
CA ALA A 358 -13.67 17.83 -0.43
C ALA A 358 -12.36 17.58 -1.16
N MET A 359 -12.23 16.43 -1.80
CA MET A 359 -11.09 16.01 -2.59
C MET A 359 -11.60 15.30 -3.84
N VAL A 360 -10.95 15.53 -4.96
CA VAL A 360 -11.17 14.80 -6.21
C VAL A 360 -9.88 14.07 -6.57
N VAL A 361 -9.99 12.82 -6.98
CA VAL A 361 -8.88 12.06 -7.53
C VAL A 361 -9.20 11.67 -8.97
N GLY A 362 -8.33 12.07 -9.88
CA GLY A 362 -8.42 11.75 -11.29
C GLY A 362 -7.87 10.37 -11.63
N SER A 363 -7.82 10.10 -12.92
CA SER A 363 -7.17 8.93 -13.49
C SER A 363 -6.05 9.37 -14.43
N TYR A 364 -5.04 8.50 -14.59
CA TYR A 364 -3.88 8.83 -15.42
C TYR A 364 -3.49 7.70 -16.35
N LEU A 365 -2.80 8.07 -17.40
CA LEU A 365 -2.07 7.14 -18.26
C LEU A 365 -0.62 7.07 -17.79
N LEU A 366 -0.14 5.86 -17.57
CA LEU A 366 1.27 5.63 -17.33
C LEU A 366 2.02 5.72 -18.66
N THR A 367 3.04 6.57 -18.73
CA THR A 367 3.79 6.81 -19.95
C THR A 367 5.30 6.71 -19.73
N ASP A 368 6.04 6.51 -20.82
CA ASP A 368 7.47 6.78 -20.83
C ASP A 368 7.77 8.29 -20.81
N PHE A 369 9.05 8.67 -20.87
CA PHE A 369 9.45 10.08 -20.90
C PHE A 369 8.91 10.82 -22.13
N ASP A 370 8.78 10.16 -23.26
CA ASP A 370 8.28 10.70 -24.51
C ASP A 370 6.74 10.71 -24.62
N LYS A 371 6.06 10.36 -23.52
CA LYS A 371 4.58 10.31 -23.42
C LYS A 371 3.91 9.18 -24.20
N ASN A 372 4.65 8.13 -24.57
CA ASN A 372 4.05 6.90 -25.08
C ASN A 372 3.49 6.07 -23.91
N VAL A 373 2.28 5.55 -24.07
CA VAL A 373 1.64 4.74 -23.02
C VAL A 373 2.41 3.43 -22.81
N ILE A 374 2.73 3.13 -21.55
CA ILE A 374 3.41 1.89 -21.14
C ILE A 374 2.51 1.07 -20.19
N PRO A 375 2.68 -0.26 -20.12
CA PRO A 375 1.89 -1.09 -19.21
C PRO A 375 2.02 -0.64 -17.74
N PRO A 376 0.92 -0.75 -16.95
CA PRO A 376 -0.40 -1.27 -17.31
C PRO A 376 -1.32 -0.29 -18.06
N GLY A 377 -0.86 0.91 -18.41
CA GLY A 377 -1.60 1.90 -19.17
C GLY A 377 -2.47 2.78 -18.29
N LEU A 378 -3.78 2.58 -18.32
CA LEU A 378 -4.73 3.36 -17.52
C LEU A 378 -4.71 2.94 -16.06
N ILE A 379 -4.56 3.92 -15.16
CA ILE A 379 -4.72 3.78 -13.72
C ILE A 379 -5.92 4.64 -13.30
N ASP A 380 -7.06 4.00 -13.05
CA ASP A 380 -8.34 4.67 -12.78
C ASP A 380 -8.87 4.49 -11.35
N HIS A 381 -8.23 3.65 -10.55
CA HIS A 381 -8.60 3.40 -9.16
C HIS A 381 -10.12 3.15 -8.96
N ARG A 382 -10.72 2.31 -9.81
CA ARG A 382 -12.15 1.96 -9.72
C ARG A 382 -12.53 1.21 -8.43
N GLU A 383 -11.54 0.73 -7.69
CA GLU A 383 -11.71 0.19 -6.34
C GLU A 383 -12.13 1.25 -5.30
N TRP A 384 -11.99 2.54 -5.62
CA TRP A 384 -12.49 3.64 -4.82
C TRP A 384 -13.94 3.94 -5.16
N THR A 385 -14.85 3.19 -4.57
CA THR A 385 -16.28 3.42 -4.76
C THR A 385 -16.83 4.40 -3.70
N PRO A 386 -17.90 5.16 -3.98
CA PRO A 386 -18.50 6.08 -3.01
C PRO A 386 -18.97 5.39 -1.73
N ASP A 387 -19.39 4.13 -1.83
CA ASP A 387 -19.94 3.35 -0.71
C ASP A 387 -18.86 2.74 0.19
N ASN A 388 -17.72 2.26 -0.35
CA ASN A 388 -16.70 1.58 0.46
C ASN A 388 -15.27 2.10 0.25
N GLY A 389 -15.02 3.00 -0.69
CA GLY A 389 -13.68 3.46 -1.06
C GLY A 389 -12.85 3.94 0.14
N ARG A 390 -13.46 4.68 1.08
CA ARG A 390 -12.75 5.17 2.26
C ARG A 390 -12.31 4.08 3.24
N ASN A 391 -12.95 2.92 3.24
CA ASN A 391 -12.53 1.76 4.02
C ASN A 391 -11.45 0.98 3.26
N ASN A 392 -11.65 0.76 1.96
CA ASN A 392 -10.68 0.10 1.09
C ASN A 392 -9.35 0.88 0.98
N ALA A 393 -9.38 2.20 1.12
CA ALA A 393 -8.19 3.05 1.16
C ALA A 393 -7.17 2.65 2.23
N LEU A 394 -7.61 2.04 3.33
CA LEU A 394 -6.70 1.52 4.36
C LEU A 394 -5.92 0.27 3.92
N ARG A 395 -6.36 -0.41 2.86
CA ARG A 395 -5.70 -1.60 2.32
C ARG A 395 -4.70 -1.28 1.23
N ILE A 396 -4.94 -0.24 0.45
CA ILE A 396 -4.12 0.13 -0.71
C ILE A 396 -3.00 1.12 -0.35
N ASN A 397 -1.99 1.23 -1.21
CA ASN A 397 -0.81 2.04 -0.93
C ASN A 397 -0.81 3.45 -1.52
N GLY A 398 -1.86 3.87 -2.20
CA GLY A 398 -1.97 5.19 -2.81
C GLY A 398 -3.41 5.57 -3.12
N LEU A 399 -3.63 6.82 -3.48
CA LEU A 399 -4.95 7.35 -3.79
C LEU A 399 -5.12 7.70 -5.28
N GLY A 400 -4.04 7.63 -6.06
CA GLY A 400 -4.02 8.01 -7.46
C GLY A 400 -3.61 9.46 -7.70
N ALA A 401 -3.63 9.87 -8.97
CA ALA A 401 -3.28 11.20 -9.46
C ALA A 401 -4.18 11.57 -10.66
N PRO A 402 -4.31 12.86 -11.02
CA PRO A 402 -3.99 14.00 -10.18
C PRO A 402 -4.98 14.13 -9.02
N ARG A 403 -4.59 14.81 -7.97
CA ARG A 403 -5.46 15.13 -6.83
C ARG A 403 -5.85 16.59 -6.84
N ALA A 404 -7.08 16.86 -6.45
CA ALA A 404 -7.54 18.23 -6.24
C ALA A 404 -8.25 18.33 -4.89
N PHE A 405 -8.19 19.51 -4.29
CA PHE A 405 -8.65 19.73 -2.92
C PHE A 405 -9.47 21.02 -2.82
N TYR A 406 -10.59 20.97 -2.10
CA TYR A 406 -11.29 22.17 -1.66
C TYR A 406 -10.44 22.91 -0.62
N THR A 407 -9.95 24.10 -0.96
CA THR A 407 -8.94 24.84 -0.21
C THR A 407 -9.30 25.09 1.26
N PRO A 408 -10.56 25.41 1.65
CA PRO A 408 -10.90 25.55 3.05
C PRO A 408 -10.69 24.30 3.88
N VAL A 409 -11.04 23.12 3.34
CA VAL A 409 -10.83 21.85 4.02
C VAL A 409 -9.34 21.48 4.03
N LEU A 410 -8.62 21.74 2.93
CA LEU A 410 -7.17 21.56 2.86
C LEU A 410 -6.43 22.38 3.92
N ARG A 411 -6.80 23.67 4.08
CA ARG A 411 -6.27 24.57 5.11
C ARG A 411 -6.58 24.10 6.53
N GLN A 412 -7.73 23.47 6.74
CA GLN A 412 -8.11 22.94 8.05
C GLN A 412 -7.32 21.67 8.40
N VAL A 413 -7.21 20.71 7.47
CA VAL A 413 -6.57 19.40 7.71
C VAL A 413 -5.05 19.51 7.68
N LYS A 414 -4.50 20.19 6.68
CA LYS A 414 -3.07 20.37 6.38
C LYS A 414 -2.36 19.03 6.03
N LEU A 415 -1.35 19.12 5.21
CA LEU A 415 -0.49 17.98 4.92
C LEU A 415 0.60 17.85 5.99
N PRO A 416 1.00 16.63 6.37
CA PRO A 416 2.23 16.43 7.13
C PRO A 416 3.45 16.92 6.33
N CYS A 417 4.41 17.56 7.01
CA CYS A 417 5.63 18.08 6.37
C CYS A 417 6.63 16.96 6.10
N VAL A 418 6.31 16.08 5.17
CA VAL A 418 7.15 14.98 4.69
C VAL A 418 7.10 14.91 3.17
N SER A 419 8.01 14.17 2.54
CA SER A 419 8.07 13.99 1.08
C SER A 419 7.62 12.58 0.63
N TYR A 420 6.94 11.84 1.48
CA TYR A 420 6.35 10.55 1.15
C TYR A 420 5.17 10.25 2.07
N GLY A 421 4.01 9.93 1.48
CA GLY A 421 2.79 9.59 2.21
C GLY A 421 2.02 10.79 2.78
N GLU A 422 2.43 12.02 2.48
CA GLU A 422 1.74 13.26 2.87
C GLU A 422 0.34 13.34 2.28
N ASP A 423 0.22 12.98 1.01
CA ASP A 423 -1.02 12.91 0.25
C ASP A 423 -1.96 11.83 0.78
N TYR A 424 -1.39 10.65 1.09
CA TYR A 424 -2.12 9.53 1.64
C TYR A 424 -2.70 9.85 3.02
N ALA A 425 -1.89 10.48 3.90
CA ALA A 425 -2.33 10.93 5.21
C ALA A 425 -3.48 11.95 5.11
N LEU A 426 -3.34 12.93 4.20
CA LEU A 426 -4.38 13.93 3.94
C LEU A 426 -5.68 13.29 3.45
N GLY A 427 -5.58 12.43 2.43
CA GLY A 427 -6.75 11.78 1.84
C GLY A 427 -7.50 10.90 2.83
N LEU A 428 -6.80 10.12 3.67
CA LEU A 428 -7.43 9.35 4.73
C LEU A 428 -8.16 10.26 5.73
N ALA A 429 -7.51 11.34 6.19
CA ALA A 429 -8.11 12.29 7.12
C ALA A 429 -9.36 12.98 6.53
N MET A 430 -9.30 13.40 5.26
CA MET A 430 -10.46 13.98 4.55
C MET A 430 -11.58 12.96 4.40
N SER A 431 -11.25 11.72 4.00
CA SER A 431 -12.24 10.66 3.78
C SER A 431 -13.00 10.25 5.03
N ARG A 432 -12.48 10.61 6.22
CA ARG A 432 -13.16 10.35 7.49
C ARG A 432 -14.47 11.15 7.61
N VAL A 433 -14.55 12.31 6.98
CA VAL A 433 -15.66 13.26 7.12
C VAL A 433 -16.35 13.52 5.79
N TYR A 434 -15.58 13.65 4.71
CA TYR A 434 -16.03 14.10 3.40
C TYR A 434 -15.93 13.01 2.35
N GLN A 435 -16.74 13.11 1.32
CA GLN A 435 -16.61 12.28 0.13
C GLN A 435 -15.31 12.62 -0.62
N ILE A 436 -14.69 11.59 -1.18
CA ILE A 436 -13.63 11.70 -2.18
C ILE A 436 -14.27 11.47 -3.55
N GLY A 437 -14.32 12.50 -4.37
CA GLY A 437 -14.85 12.44 -5.73
C GLY A 437 -13.84 11.77 -6.69
N ARG A 438 -14.35 11.27 -7.80
CA ARG A 438 -13.56 10.51 -8.79
C ARG A 438 -13.80 11.03 -10.20
N VAL A 439 -12.71 11.08 -10.98
CA VAL A 439 -12.74 11.24 -12.43
C VAL A 439 -12.08 10.00 -13.04
N TYR A 440 -12.88 9.12 -13.64
CA TYR A 440 -12.41 7.84 -14.19
C TYR A 440 -11.80 7.94 -15.58
N GLU A 441 -12.16 8.98 -16.33
CA GLU A 441 -11.48 9.29 -17.60
C GLU A 441 -10.07 9.79 -17.31
N PRO A 442 -9.06 9.36 -18.11
CA PRO A 442 -7.69 9.81 -17.91
C PRO A 442 -7.56 11.31 -18.20
N VAL A 443 -7.09 12.05 -17.21
CA VAL A 443 -6.87 13.50 -17.28
C VAL A 443 -5.39 13.89 -17.09
N TYR A 444 -4.50 12.91 -16.95
CA TYR A 444 -3.12 13.13 -16.54
C TYR A 444 -2.19 12.13 -17.23
N LEU A 445 -0.98 12.54 -17.58
CA LEU A 445 0.08 11.67 -18.08
C LEU A 445 1.18 11.60 -17.03
N CYS A 446 1.28 10.44 -16.37
CA CYS A 446 2.31 10.17 -15.38
C CYS A 446 3.52 9.56 -16.05
N ARG A 447 4.62 10.33 -16.12
CA ARG A 447 5.85 9.93 -16.82
C ARG A 447 6.73 9.05 -15.94
N ARG A 448 7.11 7.88 -16.47
CA ARG A 448 8.06 6.96 -15.81
C ARG A 448 9.43 7.08 -16.46
N TRP A 449 10.41 7.42 -15.66
CA TRP A 449 11.81 7.58 -16.07
C TRP A 449 12.76 7.32 -14.89
N ASP A 450 14.06 7.22 -15.15
CA ASP A 450 15.03 6.79 -14.10
C ASP A 450 15.16 7.77 -12.92
N ASP A 451 14.83 9.05 -13.12
CA ASP A 451 14.88 10.07 -12.05
C ASP A 451 13.60 10.19 -11.21
N ASN A 452 12.58 9.35 -11.46
CA ASN A 452 11.43 9.30 -10.54
C ASN A 452 11.88 8.85 -9.15
N SER A 453 11.38 9.53 -8.12
CA SER A 453 11.76 9.30 -6.72
C SER A 453 11.45 7.88 -6.20
N ASP A 454 10.60 7.13 -6.89
CA ASP A 454 10.13 5.78 -6.57
C ASP A 454 10.54 4.69 -7.57
N ALA A 455 11.31 5.04 -8.63
CA ALA A 455 11.63 4.12 -9.72
C ALA A 455 12.46 2.91 -9.25
N ALA A 456 13.41 3.10 -8.35
CA ALA A 456 14.29 2.05 -7.83
C ALA A 456 14.65 2.33 -6.36
N LEU A 457 13.75 1.98 -5.44
CA LEU A 457 14.03 2.08 -4.01
C LEU A 457 14.80 0.85 -3.54
N ASP A 458 15.82 1.07 -2.71
CA ASP A 458 16.43 -0.01 -1.94
C ASP A 458 15.47 -0.54 -0.87
N ILE A 459 15.78 -1.68 -0.30
CA ILE A 459 14.93 -2.34 0.69
C ILE A 459 14.77 -1.50 1.97
N GLU A 460 15.80 -0.78 2.39
CA GLU A 460 15.77 0.05 3.60
C GLU A 460 14.83 1.24 3.43
N LYS A 461 14.88 1.92 2.27
CA LYS A 461 13.99 3.04 1.95
C LYS A 461 12.56 2.54 1.75
N THR A 462 12.37 1.41 1.08
CA THR A 462 11.06 0.76 0.92
C THR A 462 10.44 0.43 2.28
N ASN A 463 11.20 -0.19 3.17
CA ASN A 463 10.75 -0.55 4.51
C ASN A 463 10.42 0.70 5.34
N ARG A 464 11.26 1.73 5.32
CA ARG A 464 11.01 3.01 6.01
C ARG A 464 9.70 3.65 5.54
N ASN A 465 9.47 3.66 4.24
CA ASN A 465 8.24 4.18 3.63
C ASN A 465 7.00 3.38 4.08
N ASN A 466 7.10 2.05 4.07
CA ASN A 466 6.03 1.16 4.49
C ASN A 466 5.73 1.30 5.99
N ILE A 467 6.75 1.36 6.86
CA ILE A 467 6.60 1.62 8.30
C ILE A 467 5.83 2.93 8.52
N TYR A 468 6.17 3.98 7.79
CA TYR A 468 5.48 5.27 7.93
C TYR A 468 4.03 5.20 7.46
N LYS A 469 3.73 4.60 6.31
CA LYS A 469 2.35 4.43 5.84
C LYS A 469 1.50 3.56 6.77
N ASP A 470 2.06 2.48 7.32
CA ASP A 470 1.38 1.66 8.32
C ASP A 470 1.12 2.45 9.62
N ARG A 471 2.03 3.38 9.97
CA ARG A 471 1.83 4.31 11.08
C ARG A 471 0.69 5.30 10.82
N ILE A 472 0.62 5.85 9.61
CA ILE A 472 -0.50 6.73 9.18
C ILE A 472 -1.83 5.98 9.31
N ARG A 473 -1.92 4.73 8.80
CA ARG A 473 -3.11 3.88 8.93
C ARG A 473 -3.46 3.59 10.39
N THR A 474 -2.44 3.36 11.23
CA THR A 474 -2.63 3.14 12.66
C THR A 474 -3.28 4.36 13.34
N TRP A 475 -2.82 5.57 13.03
CA TRP A 475 -3.40 6.80 13.56
C TRP A 475 -4.81 7.02 13.04
N GLU A 476 -5.05 6.76 11.75
CA GLU A 476 -6.37 6.87 11.15
C GLU A 476 -7.37 5.89 11.79
N LEU A 477 -6.98 4.63 11.99
CA LEU A 477 -7.82 3.63 12.65
C LEU A 477 -8.19 4.05 14.07
N LYS A 478 -7.22 4.52 14.86
CA LYS A 478 -7.49 5.04 16.21
C LYS A 478 -8.48 6.19 16.19
N ALA A 479 -8.36 7.11 15.22
CA ALA A 479 -9.26 8.23 15.07
C ALA A 479 -10.69 7.77 14.70
N ARG A 480 -10.81 6.79 13.78
CA ARG A 480 -12.12 6.21 13.38
C ARG A 480 -12.79 5.48 14.52
N ILE A 481 -12.05 4.65 15.25
CA ILE A 481 -12.57 3.91 16.41
C ILE A 481 -13.07 4.90 17.49
N ALA A 482 -12.26 5.93 17.79
CA ALA A 482 -12.67 6.95 18.77
C ALA A 482 -13.92 7.72 18.30
N MET A 483 -14.00 8.06 17.01
CA MET A 483 -15.17 8.75 16.45
C MET A 483 -16.43 7.87 16.52
N ASN A 484 -16.33 6.59 16.18
CA ASN A 484 -17.45 5.66 16.20
C ASN A 484 -17.92 5.36 17.63
N ALA A 485 -16.99 5.30 18.60
CA ALA A 485 -17.31 5.10 20.01
C ALA A 485 -18.02 6.33 20.66
N ALA A 486 -17.87 7.51 20.06
CA ALA A 486 -18.51 8.74 20.52
C ALA A 486 -19.91 8.99 19.93
N ARG A 487 -20.33 8.18 18.96
CA ARG A 487 -21.67 8.20 18.33
C ARG A 487 -22.63 7.28 19.08
#